data_0f85aaef04a1cd3f7dc3d1aca07c9048
#
_entry.id   0f85aaef04a1cd3f7dc3d1aca07c9048
#
_cell.length_a   1.000
_cell.length_b   1.000
_cell.length_c   1.000
_cell.angle_alpha   90.00
_cell.angle_beta   90.00
_cell.angle_gamma   90.00
#
_symmetry.space_group_name_H-M   'P 1'
#
loop_
_entity.id
_entity.type
_entity.pdbx_description
1 polymer ?
#
loop_
_entity_poly.entity_id
_entity_poly.type
_entity_poly.pdbx_seq_one_letter_code
_entity_poly.pdbx_strand_id
1 'polypeptide(L)'
;VLLFRYSALTFNGHRIHYDRDYAMREEGYAGLVVHGPLSATLLLDLVRAELPGVEIAHYDYRAVRPLIDGNPFRVQGCRTATGLSLWALDHSGAVTMQATATLRDN
;
A
#
# COMPACT_ATOMS: atom_id res chain seq x y z
N VAL A 1 -1.97 7.97 14.16
CA VAL A 1 -1.96 6.89 15.15
C VAL A 1 -1.76 5.52 14.49
N LEU A 2 -2.49 5.26 13.40
CA LEU A 2 -2.32 4.00 12.67
C LEU A 2 -0.88 3.78 12.19
N LEU A 3 -0.27 4.80 11.58
CA LEU A 3 1.09 4.68 11.05
C LEU A 3 2.10 4.46 12.18
N PHE A 4 1.94 5.16 13.31
CA PHE A 4 2.79 4.94 14.48
C PHE A 4 2.66 3.50 14.99
N ARG A 5 1.43 3.00 15.13
CA ARG A 5 1.17 1.64 15.60
C ARG A 5 1.76 0.60 14.64
N TYR A 6 1.62 0.82 13.34
CA TYR A 6 2.18 -0.08 12.34
C TYR A 6 3.72 -0.09 12.44
N SER A 7 4.35 1.07 12.59
CA SER A 7 5.80 1.15 12.81
C SER A 7 6.22 0.36 14.04
N ALA A 8 5.50 0.48 15.14
CA ALA A 8 5.80 -0.24 16.37
C ALA A 8 5.68 -1.76 16.18
N LEU A 9 4.61 -2.23 15.53
CA LEU A 9 4.36 -3.66 15.32
C LEU A 9 5.39 -4.30 14.38
N THR A 10 5.91 -3.55 13.42
CA THR A 10 6.89 -4.05 12.46
C THR A 10 8.34 -3.69 12.83
N PHE A 11 8.53 -3.07 13.98
CA PHE A 11 9.84 -2.57 14.43
C PHE A 11 10.49 -1.63 13.42
N ASN A 12 9.68 -0.87 12.68
CA ASN A 12 10.14 0.11 11.70
C ASN A 12 10.30 1.47 12.37
N GLY A 13 11.53 1.89 12.59
CA GLY A 13 11.84 3.15 13.26
C GLY A 13 11.99 4.35 12.34
N HIS A 14 11.67 4.25 11.06
CA HIS A 14 11.78 5.37 10.12
C HIS A 14 10.79 6.47 10.50
N ARG A 15 11.31 7.66 10.82
CA ARG A 15 10.52 8.79 11.34
C ARG A 15 9.51 9.33 10.34
N ILE A 16 9.71 9.15 9.03
CA ILE A 16 8.76 9.60 7.99
C ILE A 16 7.37 9.00 8.14
N HIS A 17 7.25 7.89 8.87
CA HIS A 17 5.98 7.20 9.08
C HIS A 17 5.22 7.66 10.33
N TYR A 18 5.86 8.37 11.26
CA TYR A 18 5.21 8.78 12.50
C TYR A 18 5.58 10.18 13.00
N ASP A 19 6.66 10.77 12.52
CA ASP A 19 7.11 12.10 12.92
C ASP A 19 6.82 13.09 11.78
N ARG A 20 5.66 13.76 11.88
CA ARG A 20 5.20 14.67 10.83
C ARG A 20 6.16 15.83 10.60
N ASP A 21 6.66 16.45 11.67
CA ASP A 21 7.62 17.55 11.57
C ASP A 21 8.88 17.12 10.84
N TYR A 22 9.43 15.96 11.21
CA TYR A 22 10.61 15.42 10.57
C TYR A 22 10.36 15.13 9.08
N ALA A 23 9.24 14.47 8.76
CA ALA A 23 8.91 14.13 7.38
C ALA A 23 8.78 15.38 6.50
N MET A 24 8.15 16.43 7.02
CA MET A 24 7.92 17.65 6.26
C MET A 24 9.15 18.55 6.20
N ARG A 25 9.85 18.74 7.31
CA ARG A 25 10.95 19.72 7.41
C ARG A 25 12.30 19.16 6.98
N GLU A 26 12.59 17.93 7.37
CA GLU A 26 13.91 17.32 7.12
C GLU A 26 13.93 16.52 5.81
N GLU A 27 12.84 15.80 5.51
CA GLU A 27 12.77 14.95 4.31
C GLU A 27 11.96 15.56 3.16
N GLY A 28 11.26 16.67 3.40
CA GLY A 28 10.55 17.41 2.35
C GLY A 28 9.23 16.81 1.90
N TYR A 29 8.66 15.87 2.65
CA TYR A 29 7.35 15.31 2.33
C TYR A 29 6.21 16.25 2.75
N ALA A 30 5.06 16.12 2.10
CA ALA A 30 3.86 16.92 2.41
C ALA A 30 3.15 16.48 3.69
N GLY A 31 3.53 15.36 4.28
CA GLY A 31 2.98 14.82 5.51
C GLY A 31 3.67 13.54 5.89
N LEU A 32 3.02 12.70 6.71
CA LEU A 32 3.57 11.38 7.04
C LEU A 32 3.47 10.46 5.84
N VAL A 33 4.52 9.67 5.62
CA VAL A 33 4.56 8.69 4.54
C VAL A 33 3.92 7.38 5.02
N VAL A 34 2.97 6.86 4.26
CA VAL A 34 2.33 5.57 4.53
C VAL A 34 3.33 4.45 4.21
N HIS A 35 3.41 3.45 5.08
CA HIS A 35 4.31 2.31 4.88
C HIS A 35 3.95 1.57 3.59
N GLY A 36 4.95 1.23 2.77
CA GLY A 36 4.75 0.41 1.57
C GLY A 36 4.09 -0.92 1.89
N PRO A 37 4.59 -1.71 2.87
CA PRO A 37 3.93 -2.95 3.26
C PRO A 37 2.50 -2.78 3.74
N LEU A 38 2.16 -1.65 4.37
CA LEU A 38 0.77 -1.37 4.76
C LEU A 38 -0.12 -1.22 3.53
N SER A 39 0.31 -0.43 2.54
CA SER A 39 -0.41 -0.29 1.26
C SER A 39 -0.57 -1.65 0.57
N ALA A 40 0.49 -2.46 0.54
CA ALA A 40 0.44 -3.81 -0.03
C ALA A 40 -0.58 -4.70 0.68
N THR A 41 -0.69 -4.59 2.00
CA THR A 41 -1.68 -5.32 2.79
C THR A 41 -3.11 -4.88 2.46
N LEU A 42 -3.32 -3.57 2.27
CA LEU A 42 -4.64 -3.05 1.90
C LEU A 42 -5.06 -3.54 0.50
N LEU A 43 -4.13 -3.68 -0.43
CA LEU A 43 -4.42 -4.29 -1.74
C LEU A 43 -4.85 -5.76 -1.59
N LEU A 44 -4.21 -6.52 -0.70
CA LEU A 44 -4.63 -7.90 -0.41
C LEU A 44 -6.02 -7.94 0.23
N ASP A 45 -6.34 -6.99 1.08
CA ASP A 45 -7.68 -6.90 1.68
C ASP A 45 -8.75 -6.66 0.60
N LEU A 46 -8.44 -5.86 -0.42
CA LEU A 46 -9.33 -5.69 -1.57
C LEU A 46 -9.60 -7.02 -2.26
N VAL A 47 -8.56 -7.83 -2.50
CA VAL A 47 -8.72 -9.15 -3.10
C VAL A 47 -9.63 -10.05 -2.27
N ARG A 48 -9.42 -10.07 -0.97
CA ARG A 48 -10.25 -10.88 -0.06
C ARG A 48 -11.70 -10.44 -0.05
N ALA A 49 -11.96 -9.14 -0.15
CA ALA A 49 -13.30 -8.59 -0.16
C ALA A 49 -14.04 -8.90 -1.47
N GLU A 50 -13.35 -8.77 -2.61
CA GLU A 50 -13.97 -8.91 -3.93
C GLU A 50 -13.96 -10.35 -4.45
N LEU A 51 -12.99 -11.16 -4.06
CA LEU A 51 -12.80 -12.52 -4.53
C LEU A 51 -12.58 -13.46 -3.33
N PRO A 52 -13.58 -13.64 -2.47
CA PRO A 52 -13.42 -14.53 -1.31
C PRO A 52 -13.14 -15.97 -1.74
N GLY A 53 -12.23 -16.62 -1.04
CA GLY A 53 -11.85 -18.01 -1.32
C GLY A 53 -10.76 -18.19 -2.35
N VAL A 54 -10.29 -17.12 -2.97
CA VAL A 54 -9.18 -17.18 -3.92
C VAL A 54 -7.86 -17.39 -3.16
N GLU A 55 -7.03 -18.31 -3.66
CA GLU A 55 -5.69 -18.53 -3.11
C GLU A 55 -4.65 -17.83 -3.98
N ILE A 56 -3.77 -17.07 -3.33
CA ILE A 56 -2.68 -16.36 -4.00
C ILE A 56 -1.42 -17.21 -3.88
N ALA A 57 -0.83 -17.59 -5.02
CA ALA A 57 0.41 -18.35 -5.07
C ALA A 57 1.63 -17.45 -4.94
N HIS A 58 1.62 -16.29 -5.61
CA HIS A 58 2.68 -15.29 -5.55
C HIS A 58 2.08 -13.90 -5.47
N TYR A 59 2.79 -13.04 -4.74
CA TYR A 59 2.40 -11.64 -4.59
C TYR A 59 3.64 -10.76 -4.63
N ASP A 60 3.72 -9.91 -5.65
CA ASP A 60 4.80 -8.94 -5.82
C ASP A 60 4.24 -7.54 -5.79
N TYR A 61 4.92 -6.64 -5.12
CA TYR A 61 4.50 -5.24 -5.11
C TYR A 61 5.72 -4.32 -5.21
N ARG A 62 5.47 -3.12 -5.73
CA ARG A 62 6.49 -2.10 -5.90
C ARG A 62 5.90 -0.73 -5.57
N ALA A 63 6.54 -0.01 -4.67
CA ALA A 63 6.21 1.38 -4.41
C ALA A 63 6.68 2.24 -5.59
N VAL A 64 5.79 3.07 -6.11
CA VAL A 64 6.06 3.96 -7.23
C VAL A 64 6.27 5.39 -6.75
N ARG A 65 5.43 5.83 -5.80
CA ARG A 65 5.48 7.17 -5.21
C ARG A 65 5.12 7.09 -3.73
N PRO A 66 5.61 8.02 -2.89
CA PRO A 66 5.15 8.08 -1.51
C PRO A 66 3.64 8.36 -1.46
N LEU A 67 2.91 7.58 -0.68
CA LEU A 67 1.53 7.88 -0.31
C LEU A 67 1.56 8.67 0.99
N ILE A 68 0.98 9.86 0.98
CA ILE A 68 1.01 10.78 2.10
C ILE A 68 -0.32 10.70 2.85
N ASP A 69 -0.28 10.70 4.18
CA ASP A 69 -1.48 10.65 5.01
C ASP A 69 -2.30 11.94 4.90
N GLY A 70 -3.52 11.91 5.40
CA GLY A 70 -4.41 13.08 5.49
C GLY A 70 -5.33 13.26 4.31
N ASN A 71 -5.18 12.50 3.23
CA ASN A 71 -6.06 12.55 2.06
C ASN A 71 -6.59 11.16 1.73
N PRO A 72 -7.81 11.06 1.17
CA PRO A 72 -8.33 9.77 0.71
C PRO A 72 -7.47 9.21 -0.41
N PHE A 73 -7.35 7.89 -0.44
CA PHE A 73 -6.71 7.18 -1.55
C PHE A 73 -7.59 6.01 -1.97
N ARG A 74 -7.30 5.42 -3.14
CA ARG A 74 -8.10 4.33 -3.70
C ARG A 74 -7.22 3.12 -3.94
N VAL A 75 -7.81 1.95 -3.78
CA VAL A 75 -7.21 0.68 -4.17
C VAL A 75 -8.09 0.05 -5.24
N GLN A 76 -7.47 -0.41 -6.32
CA GLN A 76 -8.18 -0.94 -7.49
C GLN A 76 -7.43 -2.13 -8.04
N GLY A 77 -8.13 -2.94 -8.83
CA GLY A 77 -7.51 -4.07 -9.49
C GLY A 77 -8.32 -4.56 -10.67
N CYS A 78 -7.68 -5.41 -11.48
CA CYS A 78 -8.34 -6.10 -12.57
C CYS A 78 -7.76 -7.50 -12.73
N ARG A 79 -8.52 -8.37 -13.39
CA ARG A 79 -8.05 -9.72 -13.70
C ARG A 79 -7.10 -9.70 -14.88
N THR A 80 -6.08 -10.55 -14.81
CA THR A 80 -5.14 -10.81 -15.89
C THR A 80 -5.20 -12.28 -16.29
N ALA A 81 -4.43 -12.67 -17.31
CA ALA A 81 -4.41 -14.06 -17.78
C ALA A 81 -4.01 -15.06 -16.70
N THR A 82 -3.13 -14.66 -15.77
CA THR A 82 -2.57 -15.55 -14.73
C THR A 82 -3.00 -15.19 -13.32
N GLY A 83 -3.71 -14.08 -13.14
CA GLY A 83 -4.09 -13.64 -11.81
C GLY A 83 -4.69 -12.25 -11.79
N LEU A 84 -4.07 -11.35 -11.05
CA LEU A 84 -4.59 -10.02 -10.80
C LEU A 84 -3.49 -8.97 -10.96
N SER A 85 -3.88 -7.80 -11.46
CA SER A 85 -3.09 -6.58 -11.40
C SER A 85 -3.78 -5.62 -10.44
N LEU A 86 -3.03 -5.09 -9.48
CA LEU A 86 -3.56 -4.25 -8.41
C LEU A 86 -2.76 -2.95 -8.34
N TRP A 87 -3.40 -1.87 -7.92
CA TRP A 87 -2.71 -0.61 -7.73
C TRP A 87 -3.42 0.27 -6.71
N ALA A 88 -2.63 1.15 -6.09
CA ALA A 88 -3.14 2.19 -5.21
C ALA A 88 -2.94 3.56 -5.87
N LEU A 89 -3.93 4.42 -5.74
CA LEU A 89 -3.93 5.78 -6.27
C LEU A 89 -4.04 6.77 -5.13
N ASP A 90 -3.28 7.87 -5.20
CA ASP A 90 -3.45 8.97 -4.27
C ASP A 90 -4.70 9.80 -4.62
N HIS A 91 -4.97 10.86 -3.84
CA HIS A 91 -6.13 11.71 -4.06
C HIS A 91 -6.10 12.46 -5.39
N SER A 92 -4.94 12.60 -6.01
CA SER A 92 -4.80 13.24 -7.33
C SER A 92 -4.94 12.24 -8.49
N GLY A 93 -5.06 10.95 -8.20
CA GLY A 93 -5.14 9.91 -9.21
C GLY A 93 -3.80 9.35 -9.64
N ALA A 94 -2.69 9.74 -9.00
CA ALA A 94 -1.37 9.20 -9.32
C ALA A 94 -1.16 7.84 -8.67
N VAL A 95 -0.52 6.91 -9.39
CA VAL A 95 -0.21 5.57 -8.87
C VAL A 95 0.88 5.68 -7.81
N THR A 96 0.60 5.17 -6.62
CA THR A 96 1.57 5.13 -5.51
C THR A 96 2.17 3.75 -5.33
N MET A 97 1.45 2.70 -5.71
CA MET A 97 1.92 1.32 -5.62
C MET A 97 1.32 0.50 -6.75
N GLN A 98 2.12 -0.45 -7.26
CA GLN A 98 1.67 -1.47 -8.20
C GLN A 98 1.94 -2.84 -7.61
N ALA A 99 1.03 -3.79 -7.82
CA ALA A 99 1.18 -5.15 -7.36
C ALA A 99 0.64 -6.12 -8.38
N THR A 100 1.20 -7.32 -8.39
CA THR A 100 0.69 -8.43 -9.18
C THR A 100 0.50 -9.64 -8.26
N ALA A 101 -0.62 -10.33 -8.42
CA ALA A 101 -0.89 -11.55 -7.70
C ALA A 101 -1.12 -12.67 -8.72
N THR A 102 -0.39 -13.77 -8.55
CA THR A 102 -0.62 -14.98 -9.33
C THR A 102 -1.54 -15.88 -8.52
N LEU A 103 -2.64 -16.32 -9.12
CA LEU A 103 -3.61 -17.17 -8.45
C LEU A 103 -3.21 -18.62 -8.58
N ARG A 104 -3.51 -19.40 -7.54
CA ARG A 104 -3.26 -20.84 -7.56
C ARG A 104 -4.36 -21.51 -8.38
N ASP A 105 -3.94 -22.37 -9.31
CA ASP A 105 -4.88 -23.22 -10.05
C ASP A 105 -5.45 -24.33 -9.14
N ASN A 106 -6.74 -24.55 -9.27
CA ASN A 106 -7.42 -25.65 -8.59
C ASN A 106 -7.61 -26.83 -9.53
#